data_ab6c8986a829d3c57632e41278e346bd
#
_entry.id   ab6c8986a829d3c57632e41278e346bd
#
_cell.length_a   1.000
_cell.length_b   1.000
_cell.length_c   1.000
_cell.angle_alpha   90.00
_cell.angle_beta   90.00
_cell.angle_gamma   90.00
#
_symmetry.space_group_name_H-M   'P 1'
#
loop_
_entity.id
_entity.type
_entity.pdbx_description
1 polymer ?
#
loop_
_entity_poly.entity_id
_entity_poly.type
_entity_poly.pdbx_seq_one_letter_code
_entity_poly.pdbx_strand_id
1 'polypeptide(L)'
;MAHANESVNRVVSVELRGPGEPCLVLGHTKPALGAREYAVVSALLSAYPSSLNEKEMKTRFGDDAHELVMALRKKDTSWSQAILVPSRSGRGGYRLL
;
A
#
# COMPACT_ATOMS: atom_id res chain seq x y z
N MET A 1 -13.22 -24.40 -0.33
CA MET A 1 -12.51 -24.32 -0.17
C MET A 1 -11.92 -23.32 0.50
N ALA A 2 -11.22 -23.28 1.07
CA ALA A 2 -10.57 -22.50 2.03
C ALA A 2 -9.71 -21.45 1.48
N HIS A 3 -10.10 -20.99 0.39
CA HIS A 3 -9.23 -20.07 -0.28
C HIS A 3 -9.28 -18.68 0.24
N ALA A 4 -10.29 -18.35 0.99
CA ALA A 4 -10.42 -17.00 1.52
C ALA A 4 -9.20 -16.59 2.36
N ASN A 5 -8.60 -17.54 3.03
CA ASN A 5 -7.49 -17.23 3.89
C ASN A 5 -6.25 -16.81 3.14
N GLU A 6 -6.15 -17.24 1.92
CA GLU A 6 -4.96 -17.00 1.14
C GLU A 6 -4.84 -15.56 0.69
N SER A 7 -5.94 -14.83 0.74
CA SER A 7 -5.92 -13.47 0.23
C SER A 7 -5.82 -12.41 1.31
N VAL A 8 -5.58 -12.79 2.54
CA VAL A 8 -5.54 -11.83 3.64
C VAL A 8 -4.49 -10.75 3.41
N ASN A 9 -3.31 -11.12 2.89
CA ASN A 9 -2.23 -10.18 2.64
C ASN A 9 -1.99 -9.96 1.16
N ARG A 10 -3.00 -10.23 0.35
CA ARG A 10 -2.78 -10.30 -1.08
C ARG A 10 -3.94 -9.66 -1.84
N VAL A 11 -3.59 -8.79 -2.77
CA VAL A 11 -4.53 -8.25 -3.75
C VAL A 11 -3.90 -8.43 -5.12
N VAL A 12 -4.61 -8.03 -6.16
CA VAL A 12 -4.12 -8.22 -7.52
C VAL A 12 -2.74 -7.63 -7.72
N SER A 13 -2.47 -6.48 -7.14
CA SER A 13 -1.23 -5.77 -7.42
C SER A 13 -0.12 -6.00 -6.38
N VAL A 14 -0.45 -6.39 -5.17
CA VAL A 14 0.55 -6.46 -4.09
C VAL A 14 0.36 -7.70 -3.24
N GLU A 15 1.47 -8.35 -2.92
CA GLU A 15 1.47 -9.45 -1.96
C GLU A 15 2.57 -9.20 -0.94
N LEU A 16 2.20 -9.07 0.33
CA LEU A 16 3.16 -8.95 1.42
C LEU A 16 3.40 -10.32 2.04
N ARG A 17 4.66 -10.56 2.42
CA ARG A 17 5.03 -11.85 3.01
C ARG A 17 5.45 -11.74 4.46
N GLY A 18 5.47 -10.53 4.99
CA GLY A 18 5.82 -10.30 6.38
C GLY A 18 6.81 -9.17 6.52
N PRO A 19 6.95 -8.61 7.73
CA PRO A 19 7.90 -7.55 7.98
C PRO A 19 9.33 -8.04 7.70
N GLY A 20 10.09 -7.23 7.00
CA GLY A 20 11.48 -7.58 6.68
C GLY A 20 11.63 -8.58 5.55
N GLU A 21 10.54 -9.00 4.93
CA GLU A 21 10.58 -9.94 3.82
C GLU A 21 10.34 -9.25 2.49
N PRO A 22 10.96 -9.71 1.41
CA PRO A 22 10.64 -9.18 0.09
C PRO A 22 9.17 -9.35 -0.22
N CYS A 23 8.64 -8.45 -1.04
CA CYS A 23 7.23 -8.50 -1.41
C CYS A 23 7.09 -8.59 -2.92
N LEU A 24 5.87 -8.88 -3.38
CA LEU A 24 5.57 -8.91 -4.81
C LEU A 24 4.70 -7.72 -5.16
N VAL A 25 5.08 -7.01 -6.21
CA VAL A 25 4.31 -5.86 -6.70
C VAL A 25 4.15 -6.05 -8.19
N LEU A 26 2.91 -6.19 -8.64
CA LEU A 26 2.58 -6.44 -10.04
C LEU A 26 3.36 -7.65 -10.59
N GLY A 27 3.53 -8.67 -9.74
CA GLY A 27 4.23 -9.88 -10.13
C GLY A 27 5.74 -9.81 -10.05
N HIS A 28 6.29 -8.66 -9.65
CA HIS A 28 7.75 -8.49 -9.54
C HIS A 28 8.18 -8.51 -8.08
N THR A 29 9.23 -9.25 -7.79
CA THR A 29 9.79 -9.28 -6.44
C THR A 29 10.49 -7.96 -6.16
N LYS A 30 10.16 -7.35 -5.04
CA LYS A 30 10.75 -6.08 -4.62
C LYS A 30 11.41 -6.24 -3.25
N PRO A 31 12.43 -5.43 -2.96
CA PRO A 31 13.09 -5.50 -1.66
C PRO A 31 12.11 -5.27 -0.51
N ALA A 32 12.44 -5.77 0.66
CA ALA A 32 11.63 -5.58 1.85
C ALA A 32 11.39 -4.10 2.11
N LEU A 33 10.19 -3.80 2.58
CA LEU A 33 9.82 -2.43 2.94
C LEU A 33 10.38 -2.08 4.31
N GLY A 34 10.64 -0.79 4.53
CA GLY A 34 10.93 -0.31 5.86
C GLY A 34 9.71 -0.43 6.75
N ALA A 35 9.90 -0.28 8.06
CA ALA A 35 8.83 -0.49 9.01
C ALA A 35 7.61 0.39 8.75
N ARG A 36 7.83 1.67 8.48
CA ARG A 36 6.72 2.59 8.23
C ARG A 36 6.04 2.29 6.90
N GLU A 37 6.85 2.00 5.87
CA GLU A 37 6.29 1.64 4.58
C GLU A 37 5.44 0.38 4.67
N TYR A 38 5.93 -0.61 5.40
CA TYR A 38 5.20 -1.85 5.59
C TYR A 38 3.87 -1.60 6.29
N ALA A 39 3.88 -0.77 7.33
CA ALA A 39 2.66 -0.45 8.06
C ALA A 39 1.62 0.22 7.16
N VAL A 40 2.06 1.15 6.33
CA VAL A 40 1.15 1.84 5.41
C VAL A 40 0.58 0.86 4.38
N VAL A 41 1.43 0.06 3.75
CA VAL A 41 0.95 -0.88 2.74
C VAL A 41 0.03 -1.92 3.36
N SER A 42 0.34 -2.39 4.56
CA SER A 42 -0.53 -3.32 5.27
C SER A 42 -1.92 -2.71 5.51
N ALA A 43 -1.96 -1.44 5.89
CA ALA A 43 -3.24 -0.76 6.10
C ALA A 43 -4.02 -0.64 4.80
N LEU A 44 -3.36 -0.35 3.70
CA LEU A 44 -4.01 -0.27 2.40
C LEU A 44 -4.55 -1.64 1.96
N LEU A 45 -3.80 -2.71 2.24
CA LEU A 45 -4.27 -4.07 1.97
C LEU A 45 -5.51 -4.39 2.80
N SER A 46 -5.49 -4.03 4.07
CA SER A 46 -6.63 -4.29 4.95
C SER A 46 -7.87 -3.53 4.52
N ALA A 47 -7.70 -2.35 3.96
CA ALA A 47 -8.81 -1.53 3.50
C ALA A 47 -9.33 -1.96 2.14
N TYR A 48 -8.50 -2.63 1.33
CA TYR A 48 -8.85 -3.01 -0.03
C TYR A 48 -10.19 -3.77 -0.06
N PRO A 49 -11.08 -3.48 -0.98
CA PRO A 49 -10.95 -2.55 -2.13
C PRO A 49 -11.32 -1.11 -1.80
N SER A 50 -11.55 -0.79 -0.55
CA SER A 50 -11.82 0.58 -0.15
C SER A 50 -10.52 1.37 -0.06
N SER A 51 -10.64 2.69 0.02
CA SER A 51 -9.48 3.56 0.16
C SER A 51 -9.43 4.13 1.58
N LEU A 52 -8.25 4.64 1.95
CA LEU A 52 -8.08 5.41 3.17
C LEU A 52 -7.92 6.87 2.77
N ASN A 53 -8.67 7.77 3.43
CA ASN A 53 -8.58 9.18 3.09
C ASN A 53 -7.37 9.82 3.76
N GLU A 54 -7.08 11.07 3.41
CA GLU A 54 -5.92 11.77 3.94
C GLU A 54 -5.96 11.87 5.46
N LYS A 55 -7.13 12.13 6.02
CA LYS A 55 -7.27 12.27 7.45
C LYS A 55 -6.94 10.96 8.16
N GLU A 56 -7.44 9.85 7.63
CA GLU A 56 -7.13 8.54 8.20
C GLU A 56 -5.65 8.23 8.12
N MET A 57 -5.03 8.57 7.00
CA MET A 57 -3.61 8.33 6.84
C MET A 57 -2.79 9.16 7.82
N LYS A 58 -3.13 10.43 7.98
CA LYS A 58 -2.42 11.28 8.94
C LYS A 58 -2.60 10.81 10.36
N THR A 59 -3.82 10.40 10.70
CA THR A 59 -4.12 9.93 12.05
C THR A 59 -3.33 8.68 12.38
N ARG A 60 -3.19 7.77 11.42
CA ARG A 60 -2.51 6.50 11.65
C ARG A 60 -1.00 6.59 11.53
N PHE A 61 -0.50 7.40 10.60
CA PHE A 61 0.90 7.35 10.23
C PHE A 61 1.64 8.68 10.35
N GLY A 62 0.95 9.74 10.77
CA GLY A 62 1.59 11.04 10.97
C GLY A 62 1.39 11.99 9.82
N ASP A 63 1.80 13.24 10.03
CA ASP A 63 1.57 14.30 9.05
C ASP A 63 2.33 14.08 7.76
N ASP A 64 3.40 13.29 7.79
CA ASP A 64 4.20 13.02 6.60
C ASP A 64 3.75 11.77 5.86
N ALA A 65 2.56 11.27 6.15
CA ALA A 65 2.05 10.06 5.50
C ALA A 65 2.02 10.19 3.98
N HIS A 66 1.59 11.35 3.49
CA HIS A 66 1.54 11.57 2.04
C HIS A 66 2.93 11.48 1.43
N GLU A 67 3.91 12.15 2.05
CA GLU A 67 5.28 12.12 1.56
C GLU A 67 5.84 10.71 1.56
N LEU A 68 5.49 9.93 2.57
CA LEU A 68 5.94 8.55 2.67
C LEU A 68 5.42 7.73 1.48
N VAL A 69 4.14 7.87 1.17
CA VAL A 69 3.53 7.16 0.04
C VAL A 69 4.13 7.62 -1.27
N MET A 70 4.32 8.93 -1.43
CA MET A 70 4.90 9.45 -2.67
C MET A 70 6.34 9.00 -2.85
N ALA A 71 7.09 8.93 -1.76
CA ALA A 71 8.47 8.43 -1.82
C ALA A 71 8.49 6.96 -2.26
N LEU A 72 7.57 6.16 -1.74
CA LEU A 72 7.47 4.77 -2.13
C LEU A 72 7.14 4.63 -3.62
N ARG A 73 6.21 5.44 -4.11
CA ARG A 73 5.85 5.42 -5.53
C ARG A 73 7.00 5.85 -6.42
N LYS A 74 7.85 6.77 -5.95
CA LYS A 74 9.01 7.20 -6.72
C LYS A 74 10.13 6.19 -6.73
N LYS A 75 10.17 5.33 -5.74
CA LYS A 75 11.22 4.34 -5.62
C LYS A 75 11.21 3.37 -6.80
N ASP A 76 10.03 3.08 -7.34
CA ASP A 76 9.90 2.05 -8.35
C ASP A 76 8.60 2.25 -9.12
N THR A 77 8.66 2.07 -10.43
CA THR A 77 7.49 2.20 -11.29
C THR A 77 6.37 1.25 -10.88
N SER A 78 6.73 0.05 -10.43
CA SER A 78 5.71 -0.91 -10.00
C SER A 78 4.90 -0.37 -8.84
N TRP A 79 5.55 0.26 -7.86
CA TRP A 79 4.84 0.87 -6.75
C TRP A 79 3.95 2.02 -7.23
N SER A 80 4.46 2.83 -8.16
CA SER A 80 3.68 3.92 -8.72
C SER A 80 2.39 3.42 -9.39
N GLN A 81 2.46 2.27 -10.04
CA GLN A 81 1.31 1.69 -10.69
C GLN A 81 0.38 0.95 -9.75
N ALA A 82 0.89 0.50 -8.62
CA ALA A 82 0.10 -0.29 -7.68
C ALA A 82 -0.67 0.56 -6.67
N ILE A 83 -0.25 1.78 -6.40
CA ILE A 83 -0.86 2.63 -5.38
C ILE A 83 -1.50 3.85 -6.02
N LEU A 84 -2.80 4.03 -5.79
CA LEU A 84 -3.49 5.25 -6.17
C LEU A 84 -3.42 6.23 -5.00
N VAL A 85 -3.32 7.51 -5.33
CA VAL A 85 -3.32 8.58 -4.33
C VAL A 85 -4.47 9.54 -4.63
N PRO A 86 -4.88 10.36 -3.66
CA PRO A 86 -5.95 11.32 -3.88
C PRO A 86 -5.62 12.27 -5.03
N SER A 87 -6.65 12.69 -5.75
CA SER A 87 -6.49 13.65 -6.83
C SER A 87 -6.15 15.03 -6.26
N ARG A 88 -5.80 15.97 -7.13
CA ARG A 88 -5.50 17.34 -6.71
C ARG A 88 -6.64 17.98 -5.96
N SER A 89 -7.87 17.61 -6.26
CA SER A 89 -9.04 18.16 -5.58
C SER A 89 -9.31 17.46 -4.25
N GLY A 90 -8.46 16.53 -3.85
CA GLY A 90 -8.65 15.77 -2.62
C GLY A 90 -9.64 14.63 -2.76
N ARG A 91 -10.07 14.34 -3.95
CA ARG A 91 -11.01 13.25 -4.18
C ARG A 91 -10.33 11.90 -4.17
N GLY A 92 -11.07 10.88 -3.80
CA GLY A 92 -10.57 9.53 -3.72
C GLY A 92 -9.85 9.33 -2.40
N GLY A 93 -8.81 8.53 -2.44
CA GLY A 93 -8.03 8.27 -1.27
C GLY A 93 -6.84 7.43 -1.68
N TYR A 94 -6.14 6.91 -0.69
CA TYR A 94 -5.01 6.03 -0.94
C TYR A 94 -5.55 4.61 -1.04
N ARG A 95 -5.22 3.92 -2.11
CA ARG A 95 -5.75 2.58 -2.36
C ARG A 95 -4.79 1.76 -3.21
N LEU A 96 -4.77 0.47 -2.96
CA LEU A 96 -4.07 -0.46 -3.85
C LEU A 96 -4.99 -0.83 -5.02
N LEU A 97 -4.39 -1.06 -6.16
CA LEU A 97 -5.14 -1.47 -7.35
C LEU A 97 -5.34 -2.96 -7.44
#